data_79fe07f116c22096d8609e5a1bc7bd41
#
_entry.id   79fe07f116c22096d8609e5a1bc7bd41
#
_cell.length_a   1.000
_cell.length_b   1.000
_cell.length_c   1.000
_cell.angle_alpha   90.00
_cell.angle_beta   90.00
_cell.angle_gamma   90.00
#
_symmetry.space_group_name_H-M   'P 1'
#
loop_
_entity.id
_entity.type
_entity.pdbx_description
1 polymer ?
#
loop_
_entity_poly.entity_id
_entity_poly.type
_entity_poly.pdbx_seq_one_letter_code
_entity_poly.pdbx_strand_id
1 'polypeptide(L)'
;MRVVIVWREASDYGRTVREWLHDVEVRMGYVPETINPDEPSGVSFCKAYDVVEYPSILALDSQGRLLQMWRGKQLPQIDDVAYYMIQQ
;
A
#
# COMPACT_ATOMS: atom_id res chain seq x y z
N MET A 1 -2.82 7.74 11.17
CA MET A 1 -2.37 7.60 9.78
C MET A 1 -2.72 6.21 9.26
N ARG A 2 -2.84 6.10 7.95
CA ARG A 2 -3.16 4.84 7.27
C ARG A 2 -2.11 4.57 6.21
N VAL A 3 -1.72 3.30 6.07
CA VAL A 3 -0.91 2.85 4.94
C VAL A 3 -1.76 1.87 4.15
N VAL A 4 -1.86 2.11 2.85
CA VAL A 4 -2.70 1.32 1.94
C VAL A 4 -1.83 0.83 0.79
N ILE A 5 -1.96 -0.44 0.42
CA ILE A 5 -1.30 -0.97 -0.76
C ILE A 5 -2.34 -1.37 -1.81
N VAL A 6 -2.15 -0.86 -3.02
CA VAL A 6 -3.01 -1.17 -4.17
C VAL A 6 -2.26 -2.15 -5.04
N TRP A 7 -2.81 -3.36 -5.23
CA TRP A 7 -2.11 -4.41 -5.96
C TRP A 7 -3.07 -5.47 -6.48
N ARG A 8 -2.61 -6.21 -7.50
CA ARG A 8 -3.34 -7.36 -8.02
C ARG A 8 -2.65 -8.61 -7.54
N GLU A 9 -3.39 -9.45 -6.82
CA GLU A 9 -2.84 -10.70 -6.27
C GLU A 9 -2.37 -11.65 -7.37
N ALA A 10 -3.19 -11.78 -8.41
CA ALA A 10 -2.89 -12.67 -9.54
C ALA A 10 -2.07 -11.93 -10.60
N SER A 11 -0.85 -11.55 -10.23
CA SER A 11 0.06 -10.78 -11.09
C SER A 11 1.47 -11.32 -10.98
N ASP A 12 2.36 -10.85 -11.85
CA ASP A 12 3.77 -11.24 -11.82
C ASP A 12 4.49 -10.73 -10.57
N TYR A 13 3.98 -9.67 -9.95
CA TYR A 13 4.57 -9.12 -8.72
C TYR A 13 3.85 -9.59 -7.45
N GLY A 14 2.77 -10.37 -7.58
CA GLY A 14 1.94 -10.76 -6.45
C GLY A 14 2.69 -11.47 -5.33
N ARG A 15 3.61 -12.37 -5.69
CA ARG A 15 4.41 -13.09 -4.71
C ARG A 15 5.31 -12.14 -3.92
N THR A 16 5.94 -11.20 -4.61
CA THR A 16 6.83 -10.22 -3.98
C THR A 16 6.05 -9.37 -2.99
N VAL A 17 4.84 -8.94 -3.35
CA VAL A 17 4.00 -8.14 -2.45
C VAL A 17 3.58 -8.96 -1.24
N ARG A 18 3.18 -10.23 -1.44
CA ARG A 18 2.79 -11.09 -0.32
C ARG A 18 3.93 -11.29 0.68
N GLU A 19 5.15 -11.50 0.17
CA GLU A 19 6.32 -11.65 1.02
C GLU A 19 6.60 -10.36 1.78
N TRP A 20 6.49 -9.22 1.11
CA TRP A 20 6.69 -7.92 1.73
C TRP A 20 5.66 -7.66 2.84
N LEU A 21 4.39 -7.97 2.58
CA LEU A 21 3.32 -7.83 3.57
C LEU A 21 3.56 -8.74 4.78
N HIS A 22 4.02 -9.96 4.54
CA HIS A 22 4.35 -10.87 5.62
C HIS A 22 5.48 -10.31 6.50
N ASP A 23 6.51 -9.77 5.88
CA ASP A 23 7.64 -9.18 6.61
C ASP A 23 7.19 -7.97 7.42
N VAL A 24 6.29 -7.14 6.88
CA VAL A 24 5.72 -6.02 7.61
C VAL A 24 4.95 -6.53 8.83
N GLU A 25 4.13 -7.56 8.65
CA GLU A 25 3.36 -8.13 9.75
C GLU A 25 4.27 -8.64 10.87
N VAL A 26 5.33 -9.36 10.50
CA VAL A 26 6.29 -9.90 11.48
C VAL A 26 6.97 -8.77 12.26
N ARG A 27 7.36 -7.70 11.59
CA ARG A 27 8.10 -6.60 12.21
C ARG A 27 7.22 -5.61 12.95
N MET A 28 6.00 -5.35 12.42
CA MET A 28 5.15 -4.28 12.95
C MET A 28 3.96 -4.80 13.75
N GLY A 29 3.64 -6.10 13.63
CA GLY A 29 2.49 -6.68 14.33
C GLY A 29 1.16 -6.50 13.61
N TYR A 30 1.13 -5.86 12.45
CA TYR A 30 -0.07 -5.69 11.63
C TYR A 30 0.32 -5.41 10.19
N VAL A 31 -0.65 -5.50 9.28
CA VAL A 31 -0.41 -5.27 7.85
C VAL A 31 -1.15 -4.03 7.37
N PRO A 32 -0.63 -3.37 6.33
CA PRO A 32 -1.35 -2.29 5.68
C PRO A 32 -2.69 -2.77 5.12
N GLU A 33 -3.62 -1.84 4.93
CA GLU A 33 -4.86 -2.13 4.19
C GLU A 33 -4.51 -2.51 2.76
N THR A 34 -5.28 -3.45 2.20
CA THR A 34 -5.06 -3.88 0.82
C THR A 34 -6.27 -3.50 -0.02
N ILE A 35 -6.02 -3.05 -1.25
CA ILE A 35 -7.06 -2.65 -2.18
C ILE A 35 -6.81 -3.36 -3.51
N ASN A 36 -7.86 -3.98 -4.05
CA ASN A 36 -7.84 -4.55 -5.38
C ASN A 36 -8.32 -3.47 -6.36
N PRO A 37 -7.47 -3.03 -7.31
CA PRO A 37 -7.83 -1.95 -8.22
C PRO A 37 -8.94 -2.33 -9.20
N ASP A 38 -9.27 -3.60 -9.31
CA ASP A 38 -10.30 -4.08 -10.24
C ASP A 38 -11.71 -4.12 -9.61
N GLU A 39 -11.80 -4.00 -8.29
CA GLU A 39 -13.09 -3.91 -7.62
C GLU A 39 -13.63 -2.48 -7.67
N PRO A 40 -14.96 -2.29 -7.61
CA PRO A 40 -15.54 -0.94 -7.71
C PRO A 40 -14.96 0.06 -6.70
N SER A 41 -14.80 -0.35 -5.45
CA SER A 41 -14.21 0.51 -4.42
C SER A 41 -12.75 0.83 -4.73
N GLY A 42 -12.01 -0.14 -5.30
CA GLY A 42 -10.64 0.06 -5.71
C GLY A 42 -10.51 1.02 -6.89
N VAL A 43 -11.42 0.91 -7.86
CA VAL A 43 -11.46 1.83 -8.99
C VAL A 43 -11.66 3.26 -8.50
N SER A 44 -12.60 3.46 -7.57
CA SER A 44 -12.86 4.78 -7.00
C SER A 44 -11.67 5.32 -6.24
N PHE A 45 -11.01 4.47 -5.46
CA PHE A 45 -9.81 4.85 -4.71
C PHE A 45 -8.70 5.28 -5.65
N CYS A 46 -8.45 4.51 -6.71
CA CYS A 46 -7.39 4.82 -7.67
C CYS A 46 -7.66 6.14 -8.38
N LYS A 47 -8.92 6.43 -8.71
CA LYS A 47 -9.27 7.72 -9.30
C LYS A 47 -9.02 8.87 -8.34
N ALA A 48 -9.40 8.69 -7.07
CA ALA A 48 -9.26 9.74 -6.06
C ALA A 48 -7.80 10.13 -5.82
N TYR A 49 -6.90 9.16 -5.88
CA TYR A 49 -5.49 9.39 -5.57
C TYR A 49 -4.58 9.32 -6.80
N ASP A 50 -5.17 9.23 -7.98
CA ASP A 50 -4.43 9.19 -9.24
C ASP A 50 -3.42 8.03 -9.27
N VAL A 51 -3.86 6.86 -8.84
CA VAL A 51 -3.05 5.65 -8.85
C VAL A 51 -3.16 4.98 -10.21
N VAL A 52 -2.06 4.96 -10.95
CA VAL A 52 -2.03 4.41 -12.32
C VAL A 52 -0.97 3.32 -12.50
N GLU A 53 -0.19 3.07 -11.48
CA GLU A 53 0.89 2.08 -11.51
C GLU A 53 0.72 1.12 -10.33
N TYR A 54 0.98 -0.17 -10.56
CA TYR A 54 0.78 -1.20 -9.53
C TYR A 54 2.03 -2.07 -9.40
N PRO A 55 2.38 -2.46 -8.18
CA PRO A 55 1.74 -2.06 -6.94
C PRO A 55 2.07 -0.61 -6.58
N SER A 56 1.19 0.02 -5.82
CA SER A 56 1.44 1.34 -5.24
C SER A 56 1.11 1.31 -3.76
N ILE A 57 1.93 1.97 -2.96
CA ILE A 57 1.72 2.09 -1.53
C ILE A 57 1.50 3.55 -1.21
N LEU A 58 0.43 3.85 -0.46
CA LEU A 58 0.06 5.21 -0.10
C LEU A 58 0.03 5.35 1.41
N ALA A 59 0.61 6.43 1.92
CA ALA A 59 0.48 6.82 3.31
C ALA A 59 -0.48 8.01 3.37
N LEU A 60 -1.54 7.87 4.15
CA LEU A 60 -2.60 8.87 4.26
C LEU A 60 -2.72 9.35 5.71
N ASP A 61 -3.09 10.62 5.89
CA ASP A 61 -3.37 11.12 7.23
C ASP A 61 -4.79 10.73 7.66
N SER A 62 -5.20 11.18 8.84
CA SER A 62 -6.50 10.83 9.42
C SER A 62 -7.68 11.39 8.61
N GLN A 63 -7.43 12.37 7.75
CA GLN A 63 -8.46 12.96 6.89
C GLN A 63 -8.40 12.46 5.45
N GLY A 64 -7.56 11.46 5.20
CA GLY A 64 -7.44 10.88 3.88
C GLY A 64 -6.54 11.65 2.92
N ARG A 65 -5.76 12.60 3.42
CA ARG A 65 -4.83 13.35 2.56
C ARG A 65 -3.56 12.55 2.35
N LEU A 66 -3.06 12.59 1.11
CA LEU A 66 -1.86 11.85 0.74
C LEU A 66 -0.61 12.47 1.33
N LEU A 67 0.14 11.69 2.09
CA LEU A 67 1.40 12.11 2.69
C LEU A 67 2.59 11.62 1.88
N GLN A 68 2.50 10.41 1.34
CA GLN A 68 3.58 9.81 0.56
C GLN A 68 3.01 8.70 -0.33
N MET A 69 3.63 8.50 -1.49
CA MET A 69 3.28 7.39 -2.39
C MET A 69 4.55 6.77 -2.94
N TRP A 70 4.61 5.44 -2.89
CA TRP A 70 5.68 4.65 -3.52
C TRP A 70 5.04 3.85 -4.65
N ARG A 71 5.57 3.96 -5.85
CA ARG A 71 4.99 3.35 -7.06
C ARG A 71 5.93 2.30 -7.63
N GLY A 72 5.34 1.27 -8.22
CA GLY A 72 6.07 0.29 -9.00
C GLY A 72 6.52 -0.93 -8.24
N LYS A 73 7.14 -1.85 -8.96
CA LYS A 73 7.48 -3.18 -8.45
C LYS A 73 8.63 -3.19 -7.46
N GLN A 74 9.41 -2.13 -7.40
CA GLN A 74 10.47 -2.00 -6.42
C GLN A 74 9.88 -1.40 -5.15
N LEU A 75 9.51 -2.29 -4.22
CA LEU A 75 8.85 -1.88 -2.99
C LEU A 75 9.81 -1.12 -2.06
N PRO A 76 9.28 -0.17 -1.27
CA PRO A 76 10.12 0.57 -0.32
C PRO A 76 10.61 -0.33 0.79
N GLN A 77 11.65 0.11 1.49
CA GLN A 77 12.08 -0.56 2.69
C GLN A 77 11.00 -0.41 3.76
N ILE A 78 10.86 -1.44 4.57
CA ILE A 78 9.83 -1.45 5.62
C ILE A 78 10.02 -0.27 6.57
N ASP A 79 11.26 0.11 6.86
CA ASP A 79 11.54 1.24 7.76
C ASP A 79 10.94 2.55 7.24
N ASP A 80 10.96 2.76 5.93
CA ASP A 80 10.39 3.97 5.33
C ASP A 80 8.88 4.01 5.50
N VAL A 81 8.23 2.87 5.35
CA VAL A 81 6.78 2.77 5.50
C VAL A 81 6.39 2.78 6.97
N ALA A 82 7.20 2.15 7.82
CA ALA A 82 6.94 2.05 9.26
C ALA A 82 6.80 3.43 9.92
N TYR A 83 7.52 4.41 9.43
CA TYR A 83 7.39 5.78 9.93
C TYR A 83 5.93 6.24 9.91
N TYR A 84 5.21 5.92 8.82
CA TYR A 84 3.81 6.32 8.68
C TYR A 84 2.85 5.38 9.40
N MET A 85 3.29 4.19 9.74
CA MET A 85 2.44 3.20 10.41
C MET A 85 2.38 3.43 11.91
N ILE A 86 3.44 3.97 12.50
CA ILE A 86 3.51 4.22 13.94
C ILE A 86 3.12 5.64 14.33
N GLN A 87 2.94 6.53 13.39
CA GLN A 87 2.48 7.89 13.63
C GLN A 87 0.96 7.87 13.74
N GLN A 88 0.46 7.95 14.94
CA GLN A 88 -0.98 7.89 15.19
C GLN A 88 -1.56 9.26 15.50
#